data_4350f68524ade4debe7c939ff9bc068d
#
_entry.id   4350f68524ade4debe7c939ff9bc068d
#
_cell.length_a   1.000
_cell.length_b   1.000
_cell.length_c   1.000
_cell.angle_alpha   90.00
_cell.angle_beta   90.00
_cell.angle_gamma   90.00
#
_symmetry.space_group_name_H-M   'P 1'
#
loop_
_entity.id
_entity.type
_entity.pdbx_description
1 polymer ?
#
loop_
_entity_poly.entity_id
_entity_poly.type
_entity_poly.pdbx_seq_one_letter_code
_entity_poly.pdbx_strand_id
1 'polypeptide(L)'
;MKKPCLLLVDDDALISESLAFALAGDYEVVCAAERSEAVLRLREGLRPDLALIDLGLPPVAHLANEGFKLIGELLAHAPQVRILVLTGQNEESNARRARALGAIELVPKPCEPELLRALLARALKAQALDKRDDAEHVKALIGESPALRRLRSQIDLYAASSFPALIQGESGSGKERVAFSLHHLSPRAREPFLALNCAAISPTLVEPTLFGYAKGAFTGAQQAKSGYFEDAGDGTLFLDEIGELPMELQAKLLRVLENGEYQRVGETQTRVSRARIVAASNRDLREEAAQGRFRSDLYHRLSVFELDVPPLRELGDDKLHLLDYYRALYATKAGSKPFALDAEALARWAAYEFPGNVRELKNIVIRLTAKHAGHTVRAAELEAELAPAGDGAKSDPVARARVELLAGRPFSLDAALKGVEQAYLDAALEIAQGNVSQAAKLLGVSRSTLYGRLEAAGRAGARLGSSDTGEARG
;
A
#
# COMPACT_ATOMS: atom_id res chain seq x y z
N MET A 1 -7.02 18.71 29.83
CA MET A 1 -6.55 18.17 28.51
C MET A 1 -7.25 18.94 27.42
N LYS A 2 -6.57 19.29 26.32
CA LYS A 2 -7.21 19.94 25.17
C LYS A 2 -8.19 18.97 24.54
N LYS A 3 -9.42 19.39 24.23
CA LYS A 3 -10.40 18.55 23.54
C LYS A 3 -9.91 18.23 22.14
N PRO A 4 -10.16 17.01 21.60
CA PRO A 4 -9.89 16.68 20.20
C PRO A 4 -10.72 17.56 19.27
N CYS A 5 -10.13 17.96 18.14
CA CYS A 5 -10.80 18.78 17.14
C CYS A 5 -11.60 17.92 16.17
N LEU A 6 -12.90 18.17 16.06
CA LEU A 6 -13.82 17.53 15.14
C LEU A 6 -14.29 18.53 14.08
N LEU A 7 -13.99 18.28 12.81
CA LEU A 7 -14.60 19.00 11.69
C LEU A 7 -15.91 18.33 11.30
N LEU A 8 -17.02 19.03 11.41
CA LEU A 8 -18.35 18.60 11.00
C LEU A 8 -18.76 19.34 9.73
N VAL A 9 -19.05 18.60 8.66
CA VAL A 9 -19.43 19.18 7.37
C VAL A 9 -20.75 18.59 6.92
N ASP A 10 -21.80 19.40 6.98
CA ASP A 10 -23.18 19.04 6.62
C ASP A 10 -23.91 20.32 6.21
N ASP A 11 -24.65 20.31 5.10
CA ASP A 11 -25.39 21.46 4.58
C ASP A 11 -26.70 21.71 5.32
N ASP A 12 -27.19 20.73 6.08
CA ASP A 12 -28.35 20.91 6.95
C ASP A 12 -27.93 21.55 8.28
N ALA A 13 -28.28 22.83 8.44
CA ALA A 13 -27.99 23.60 9.66
C ALA A 13 -28.56 22.97 10.93
N LEU A 14 -29.76 22.37 10.86
CA LEU A 14 -30.41 21.75 12.03
C LEU A 14 -29.64 20.50 12.49
N ILE A 15 -29.16 19.68 11.54
CA ILE A 15 -28.32 18.49 11.81
C ILE A 15 -27.00 18.96 12.40
N SER A 16 -26.33 19.91 11.76
CA SER A 16 -25.04 20.45 12.19
C SER A 16 -25.08 21.04 13.59
N GLU A 17 -26.08 21.88 13.90
CA GLU A 17 -26.24 22.50 15.23
C GLU A 17 -26.56 21.45 16.30
N SER A 18 -27.46 20.52 16.01
CA SER A 18 -27.83 19.44 16.93
C SER A 18 -26.66 18.55 17.28
N LEU A 19 -25.89 18.10 16.25
CA LEU A 19 -24.70 17.26 16.44
C LEU A 19 -23.59 18.04 17.14
N ALA A 20 -23.35 19.30 16.76
CA ALA A 20 -22.35 20.13 17.42
C ALA A 20 -22.66 20.31 18.91
N PHE A 21 -23.91 20.60 19.27
CA PHE A 21 -24.32 20.69 20.66
C PHE A 21 -24.17 19.38 21.42
N ALA A 22 -24.59 18.26 20.80
CA ALA A 22 -24.48 16.94 21.42
C ALA A 22 -23.01 16.52 21.64
N LEU A 23 -22.09 16.94 20.77
CA LEU A 23 -20.66 16.51 20.79
C LEU A 23 -19.74 17.53 21.49
N ALA A 24 -20.21 18.75 21.78
CA ALA A 24 -19.41 19.82 22.40
C ALA A 24 -18.83 19.44 23.78
N GLY A 25 -19.48 18.49 24.49
CA GLY A 25 -18.95 17.95 25.74
C GLY A 25 -17.57 17.31 25.61
N ASP A 26 -17.37 16.55 24.54
CA ASP A 26 -16.21 15.70 24.33
C ASP A 26 -15.20 16.26 23.32
N TYR A 27 -15.67 17.07 22.34
CA TYR A 27 -14.90 17.56 21.20
C TYR A 27 -14.93 19.09 21.08
N GLU A 28 -13.88 19.66 20.48
CA GLU A 28 -13.91 21.02 19.94
C GLU A 28 -14.46 20.94 18.52
N VAL A 29 -15.78 21.25 18.37
CA VAL A 29 -16.47 21.06 17.09
C VAL A 29 -16.35 22.31 16.23
N VAL A 30 -15.87 22.14 15.00
CA VAL A 30 -15.83 23.18 13.96
C VAL A 30 -16.77 22.77 12.86
N CYS A 31 -17.80 23.58 12.59
CA CYS A 31 -18.78 23.32 11.55
C CYS A 31 -18.44 24.01 10.25
N ALA A 32 -18.80 23.39 9.13
CA ALA A 32 -18.81 23.98 7.79
C ALA A 32 -20.04 23.48 7.03
N ALA A 33 -20.71 24.37 6.29
CA ALA A 33 -21.92 24.02 5.54
C ALA A 33 -21.61 23.47 4.14
N GLU A 34 -20.41 23.70 3.62
CA GLU A 34 -20.01 23.28 2.29
C GLU A 34 -18.50 22.94 2.21
N ARG A 35 -18.11 22.26 1.13
CA ARG A 35 -16.71 21.88 0.90
C ARG A 35 -15.76 23.07 0.89
N SER A 36 -16.13 24.16 0.24
CA SER A 36 -15.29 25.37 0.11
C SER A 36 -14.98 25.99 1.46
N GLU A 37 -15.94 26.06 2.38
CA GLU A 37 -15.75 26.54 3.73
C GLU A 37 -14.82 25.62 4.54
N ALA A 38 -15.05 24.31 4.47
CA ALA A 38 -14.20 23.33 5.14
C ALA A 38 -12.72 23.45 4.68
N VAL A 39 -12.49 23.58 3.36
CA VAL A 39 -11.16 23.78 2.78
C VAL A 39 -10.54 25.10 3.21
N LEU A 40 -11.32 26.17 3.30
CA LEU A 40 -10.84 27.47 3.79
C LEU A 40 -10.32 27.36 5.23
N ARG A 41 -11.08 26.70 6.12
CA ARG A 41 -10.67 26.46 7.52
C ARG A 41 -9.35 25.65 7.60
N LEU A 42 -9.18 24.65 6.73
CA LEU A 42 -7.93 23.87 6.66
C LEU A 42 -6.74 24.74 6.24
N ARG A 43 -6.94 25.64 5.26
CA ARG A 43 -5.91 26.60 4.81
C ARG A 43 -5.57 27.63 5.88
N GLU A 44 -6.53 28.04 6.71
CA GLU A 44 -6.32 28.93 7.86
C GLU A 44 -5.62 28.24 9.04
N GLY A 45 -5.22 26.97 8.87
CA GLY A 45 -4.42 26.24 9.86
C GLY A 45 -5.22 25.28 10.74
N LEU A 46 -6.51 25.04 10.46
CA LEU A 46 -7.27 24.00 11.16
C LEU A 46 -6.61 22.64 10.93
N ARG A 47 -6.40 21.89 12.00
CA ARG A 47 -5.87 20.52 11.96
C ARG A 47 -6.83 19.60 12.73
N PRO A 48 -7.87 19.09 12.08
CA PRO A 48 -8.84 18.24 12.75
C PRO A 48 -8.23 16.85 13.06
N ASP A 49 -8.54 16.32 14.23
CA ASP A 49 -8.25 14.93 14.60
C ASP A 49 -9.28 13.98 13.94
N LEU A 50 -10.53 14.43 13.85
CA LEU A 50 -11.67 13.70 13.30
C LEU A 50 -12.39 14.59 12.29
N ALA A 51 -12.97 13.98 11.25
CA ALA A 51 -13.92 14.63 10.37
C ALA A 51 -15.18 13.80 10.23
N LEU A 52 -16.32 14.45 10.32
CA LEU A 52 -17.65 13.88 10.06
C LEU A 52 -18.23 14.62 8.86
N ILE A 53 -18.40 13.91 7.73
CA ILE A 53 -18.69 14.53 6.44
C ILE A 53 -20.00 13.97 5.89
N ASP A 54 -20.94 14.85 5.53
CA ASP A 54 -22.01 14.48 4.61
C ASP A 54 -21.48 14.41 3.18
N LEU A 55 -21.92 13.41 2.41
CA LEU A 55 -21.59 13.29 0.99
C LEU A 55 -22.38 14.25 0.12
N GLY A 56 -23.61 14.55 0.51
CA GLY A 56 -24.54 15.40 -0.22
C GLY A 56 -24.32 16.89 -0.02
N LEU A 57 -23.13 17.41 -0.36
CA LEU A 57 -22.80 18.82 -0.16
C LEU A 57 -23.16 19.70 -1.37
N PRO A 58 -23.48 21.00 -1.17
CA PRO A 58 -23.69 21.98 -2.24
C PRO A 58 -22.51 22.06 -3.22
N PRO A 59 -22.74 22.46 -4.50
CA PRO A 59 -23.95 23.03 -5.07
C PRO A 59 -25.00 21.99 -5.52
N VAL A 60 -24.73 20.69 -5.46
CA VAL A 60 -25.63 19.63 -5.92
C VAL A 60 -25.78 18.58 -4.82
N ALA A 61 -26.55 18.89 -3.79
CA ALA A 61 -26.68 18.10 -2.56
C ALA A 61 -27.16 16.64 -2.76
N HIS A 62 -27.81 16.31 -3.88
CA HIS A 62 -28.19 14.93 -4.20
C HIS A 62 -27.08 14.10 -4.87
N LEU A 63 -25.90 14.69 -5.11
CA LEU A 63 -24.74 13.99 -5.67
C LEU A 63 -23.59 14.00 -4.65
N ALA A 64 -23.02 12.82 -4.41
CA ALA A 64 -21.91 12.62 -3.46
C ALA A 64 -20.55 13.22 -3.91
N ASN A 65 -20.49 13.91 -5.05
CA ASN A 65 -19.25 14.33 -5.67
C ASN A 65 -18.42 15.31 -4.84
N GLU A 66 -19.08 16.29 -4.20
CA GLU A 66 -18.39 17.29 -3.38
C GLU A 66 -17.87 16.67 -2.06
N GLY A 67 -18.62 15.77 -1.43
CA GLY A 67 -18.15 15.01 -0.29
C GLY A 67 -16.93 14.15 -0.63
N PHE A 68 -16.90 13.48 -1.77
CA PHE A 68 -15.74 12.70 -2.20
C PHE A 68 -14.49 13.56 -2.46
N LYS A 69 -14.66 14.75 -3.06
CA LYS A 69 -13.56 15.71 -3.24
C LYS A 69 -13.02 16.18 -1.89
N LEU A 70 -13.92 16.46 -0.95
CA LEU A 70 -13.53 16.90 0.40
C LEU A 70 -12.73 15.83 1.14
N ILE A 71 -13.08 14.55 1.03
CA ILE A 71 -12.28 13.45 1.60
C ILE A 71 -10.84 13.50 1.10
N GLY A 72 -10.65 13.64 -0.22
CA GLY A 72 -9.31 13.75 -0.82
C GLY A 72 -8.52 14.98 -0.34
N GLU A 73 -9.18 16.13 -0.26
CA GLU A 73 -8.56 17.38 0.19
C GLU A 73 -8.22 17.36 1.68
N LEU A 74 -9.08 16.76 2.51
CA LEU A 74 -8.81 16.55 3.94
C LEU A 74 -7.58 15.67 4.17
N LEU A 75 -7.49 14.55 3.47
CA LEU A 75 -6.34 13.65 3.58
C LEU A 75 -5.05 14.28 3.05
N ALA A 76 -5.15 15.15 2.04
CA ALA A 76 -4.00 15.90 1.55
C ALA A 76 -3.49 16.95 2.57
N HIS A 77 -4.38 17.61 3.32
CA HIS A 77 -4.02 18.62 4.32
C HIS A 77 -3.73 18.05 5.71
N ALA A 78 -4.40 16.97 6.07
CA ALA A 78 -4.29 16.30 7.36
C ALA A 78 -4.30 14.77 7.16
N PRO A 79 -3.17 14.15 6.75
CA PRO A 79 -3.09 12.71 6.43
C PRO A 79 -3.49 11.79 7.59
N GLN A 80 -3.42 12.30 8.82
CA GLN A 80 -3.75 11.57 10.05
C GLN A 80 -5.22 11.70 10.46
N VAL A 81 -6.03 12.51 9.76
CA VAL A 81 -7.43 12.72 10.11
C VAL A 81 -8.22 11.41 9.94
N ARG A 82 -9.11 11.14 10.90
CA ARG A 82 -10.03 10.01 10.80
C ARG A 82 -11.36 10.49 10.27
N ILE A 83 -11.75 10.02 9.09
CA ILE A 83 -12.92 10.47 8.37
C ILE A 83 -14.06 9.47 8.56
N LEU A 84 -15.18 9.94 9.14
CA LEU A 84 -16.44 9.25 9.17
C LEU A 84 -17.38 9.94 8.17
N VAL A 85 -18.19 9.17 7.47
CA VAL A 85 -19.08 9.69 6.45
C VAL A 85 -20.53 9.46 6.87
N LEU A 86 -21.33 10.52 6.88
CA LEU A 86 -22.78 10.42 7.03
C LEU A 86 -23.41 10.04 5.68
N THR A 87 -24.29 9.04 5.68
CA THR A 87 -24.94 8.56 4.44
C THR A 87 -26.45 8.42 4.63
N GLY A 88 -27.22 8.70 3.58
CA GLY A 88 -28.63 8.33 3.52
C GLY A 88 -28.83 6.81 3.41
N GLN A 89 -30.05 6.33 3.65
CA GLN A 89 -30.39 4.91 3.48
C GLN A 89 -30.30 4.51 2.01
N ASN A 90 -29.61 3.39 1.70
CA ASN A 90 -29.50 2.70 0.41
C ASN A 90 -28.38 3.12 -0.58
N GLU A 91 -27.24 3.62 -0.14
CA GLU A 91 -26.14 3.99 -1.04
C GLU A 91 -24.88 3.11 -0.91
N GLU A 92 -25.01 1.79 -1.11
CA GLU A 92 -23.85 0.88 -1.05
C GLU A 92 -22.70 1.25 -2.00
N SER A 93 -22.99 1.83 -3.16
CA SER A 93 -21.99 2.27 -4.13
C SER A 93 -21.16 3.44 -3.60
N ASN A 94 -21.80 4.42 -2.96
CA ASN A 94 -21.16 5.57 -2.34
C ASN A 94 -20.33 5.14 -1.13
N ALA A 95 -20.85 4.17 -0.37
CA ALA A 95 -20.14 3.57 0.76
C ALA A 95 -18.80 2.94 0.36
N ARG A 96 -18.78 2.14 -0.70
CA ARG A 96 -17.55 1.51 -1.22
C ARG A 96 -16.55 2.56 -1.72
N ARG A 97 -17.03 3.58 -2.42
CA ARG A 97 -16.20 4.67 -2.93
C ARG A 97 -15.62 5.53 -1.82
N ALA A 98 -16.39 5.87 -0.78
CA ALA A 98 -15.91 6.62 0.39
C ALA A 98 -14.78 5.87 1.11
N ARG A 99 -14.95 4.55 1.33
CA ARG A 99 -13.89 3.70 1.92
C ARG A 99 -12.63 3.64 1.06
N ALA A 100 -12.79 3.50 -0.26
CA ALA A 100 -11.65 3.50 -1.20
C ALA A 100 -10.88 4.84 -1.19
N LEU A 101 -11.55 5.95 -0.87
CA LEU A 101 -10.95 7.28 -0.73
C LEU A 101 -10.35 7.53 0.67
N GLY A 102 -10.54 6.61 1.63
CA GLY A 102 -9.93 6.72 2.96
C GLY A 102 -10.89 7.01 4.12
N ALA A 103 -12.21 7.00 3.89
CA ALA A 103 -13.18 7.01 4.99
C ALA A 103 -13.11 5.70 5.79
N ILE A 104 -13.03 5.82 7.11
CA ILE A 104 -12.87 4.64 7.99
C ILE A 104 -14.21 4.01 8.38
N GLU A 105 -15.29 4.80 8.42
CA GLU A 105 -16.60 4.35 8.88
C GLU A 105 -17.69 5.10 8.13
N LEU A 106 -18.83 4.44 7.99
CA LEU A 106 -20.05 4.98 7.40
C LEU A 106 -21.15 4.97 8.44
N VAL A 107 -21.78 6.09 8.62
CA VAL A 107 -22.82 6.32 9.63
C VAL A 107 -24.11 6.64 8.92
N PRO A 108 -25.16 5.79 9.02
CA PRO A 108 -26.43 6.07 8.37
C PRO A 108 -27.16 7.25 9.07
N LYS A 109 -27.80 8.11 8.27
CA LYS A 109 -28.74 9.14 8.76
C LYS A 109 -30.17 8.55 8.86
N PRO A 110 -30.92 8.83 9.94
CA PRO A 110 -30.54 9.55 11.15
C PRO A 110 -29.67 8.69 12.07
N CYS A 111 -28.72 9.30 12.76
CA CYS A 111 -27.81 8.61 13.68
C CYS A 111 -28.07 9.08 15.13
N GLU A 112 -28.18 8.15 16.05
CA GLU A 112 -28.30 8.47 17.48
C GLU A 112 -26.96 9.07 17.98
N PRO A 113 -27.02 10.19 18.74
CA PRO A 113 -25.82 10.86 19.25
C PRO A 113 -24.90 9.94 20.08
N GLU A 114 -25.47 8.99 20.82
CA GLU A 114 -24.69 8.04 21.62
C GLU A 114 -23.89 7.05 20.75
N LEU A 115 -24.48 6.53 19.69
CA LEU A 115 -23.80 5.68 18.72
C LEU A 115 -22.68 6.46 18.03
N LEU A 116 -22.94 7.70 17.62
CA LEU A 116 -21.97 8.56 16.98
C LEU A 116 -20.78 8.85 17.91
N ARG A 117 -21.03 9.16 19.20
CA ARG A 117 -19.97 9.30 20.22
C ARG A 117 -19.11 8.06 20.33
N ALA A 118 -19.71 6.88 20.37
CA ALA A 118 -18.98 5.62 20.46
C ALA A 118 -18.09 5.38 19.22
N LEU A 119 -18.59 5.68 18.01
CA LEU A 119 -17.84 5.56 16.77
C LEU A 119 -16.68 6.56 16.69
N LEU A 120 -16.91 7.84 17.05
CA LEU A 120 -15.88 8.87 17.09
C LEU A 120 -14.81 8.55 18.14
N ALA A 121 -15.21 8.09 19.34
CA ALA A 121 -14.27 7.69 20.38
C ALA A 121 -13.42 6.47 19.94
N ARG A 122 -14.01 5.50 19.24
CA ARG A 122 -13.30 4.36 18.65
C ARG A 122 -12.30 4.82 17.59
N ALA A 123 -12.70 5.72 16.71
CA ALA A 123 -11.85 6.29 15.66
C ALA A 123 -10.66 7.06 16.26
N LEU A 124 -10.92 7.87 17.30
CA LEU A 124 -9.88 8.62 18.00
C LEU A 124 -8.91 7.70 18.75
N LYS A 125 -9.41 6.65 19.39
CA LYS A 125 -8.58 5.65 20.05
C LYS A 125 -7.69 4.90 19.05
N ALA A 126 -8.22 4.54 17.89
CA ALA A 126 -7.46 3.95 16.80
C ALA A 126 -6.40 4.93 16.27
N GLN A 127 -6.73 6.22 16.09
CA GLN A 127 -5.75 7.24 15.71
C GLN A 127 -4.65 7.42 16.76
N ALA A 128 -5.01 7.40 18.05
CA ALA A 128 -4.03 7.50 19.15
C ALA A 128 -3.11 6.27 19.20
N LEU A 129 -3.62 5.09 18.87
CA LEU A 129 -2.81 3.87 18.71
C LEU A 129 -1.88 4.00 17.49
N ASP A 130 -2.37 4.49 16.37
CA ASP A 130 -1.53 4.73 15.18
C ASP A 130 -0.47 5.82 15.45
N LYS A 131 -0.81 6.91 16.13
CA LYS A 131 0.17 7.94 16.58
C LYS A 131 1.17 7.38 17.61
N ARG A 132 0.78 6.43 18.46
CA ARG A 132 1.69 5.69 19.35
C ARG A 132 2.53 4.70 18.56
N ASP A 133 1.92 4.00 17.62
CA ASP A 133 2.62 3.15 16.66
C ASP A 133 3.64 3.98 15.85
N ASP A 134 3.29 5.19 15.40
CA ASP A 134 4.24 6.08 14.71
C ASP A 134 5.36 6.55 15.65
N ALA A 135 5.08 6.84 16.93
CA ALA A 135 6.09 7.20 17.92
C ALA A 135 6.91 5.99 18.41
N GLU A 136 6.33 4.78 18.48
CA GLU A 136 7.07 3.52 18.68
C GLU A 136 7.74 3.06 17.38
N HIS A 137 7.19 3.38 16.22
CA HIS A 137 7.79 3.14 14.91
C HIS A 137 9.11 3.88 14.70
N VAL A 138 9.30 5.00 15.37
CA VAL A 138 10.58 5.72 15.42
C VAL A 138 11.62 4.96 16.22
N LYS A 139 11.23 4.17 17.20
CA LYS A 139 12.16 3.34 17.98
C LYS A 139 12.54 2.02 17.30
N ALA A 140 11.93 1.64 16.19
CA ALA A 140 12.03 0.25 15.82
C ALA A 140 12.24 -0.07 14.33
N LEU A 141 13.46 0.05 13.90
CA LEU A 141 14.02 -1.04 13.13
C LEU A 141 14.11 -2.21 14.14
N ILE A 142 13.11 -3.10 14.14
CA ILE A 142 13.00 -4.19 15.11
C ILE A 142 14.05 -5.24 14.79
N GLY A 143 14.83 -5.63 15.79
CA GLY A 143 15.86 -6.64 15.68
C GLY A 143 17.19 -6.20 16.31
N GLU A 144 18.07 -7.15 16.56
CA GLU A 144 19.36 -6.96 17.23
C GLU A 144 20.53 -7.53 16.42
N SER A 145 20.30 -7.91 15.17
CA SER A 145 21.36 -8.41 14.28
C SER A 145 22.47 -7.39 14.09
N PRO A 146 23.71 -7.83 13.85
CA PRO A 146 24.82 -6.91 13.58
C PRO A 146 24.57 -6.00 12.38
N ALA A 147 23.85 -6.47 11.36
CA ALA A 147 23.49 -5.70 10.18
C ALA A 147 22.53 -4.54 10.56
N LEU A 148 21.48 -4.80 11.34
CA LEU A 148 20.56 -3.75 11.79
C LEU A 148 21.22 -2.78 12.76
N ARG A 149 22.12 -3.24 13.63
CA ARG A 149 22.88 -2.34 14.51
C ARG A 149 23.77 -1.38 13.71
N ARG A 150 24.45 -1.86 12.66
CA ARG A 150 25.21 -0.99 11.74
C ARG A 150 24.31 0.03 11.04
N LEU A 151 23.18 -0.41 10.52
CA LEU A 151 22.23 0.46 9.86
C LEU A 151 21.71 1.56 10.81
N ARG A 152 21.37 1.22 12.06
CA ARG A 152 20.98 2.23 13.07
C ARG A 152 22.10 3.25 13.31
N SER A 153 23.35 2.81 13.48
CA SER A 153 24.47 3.71 13.67
C SER A 153 24.69 4.65 12.47
N GLN A 154 24.47 4.17 11.25
CA GLN A 154 24.50 5.02 10.06
C GLN A 154 23.35 6.03 10.02
N ILE A 155 22.13 5.60 10.40
CA ILE A 155 20.97 6.50 10.52
C ILE A 155 21.25 7.61 11.51
N ASP A 156 21.74 7.28 12.71
CA ASP A 156 22.08 8.26 13.74
C ASP A 156 23.12 9.28 13.24
N LEU A 157 24.15 8.79 12.54
CA LEU A 157 25.20 9.63 11.97
C LEU A 157 24.69 10.58 10.88
N TYR A 158 23.83 10.07 9.99
CA TYR A 158 23.37 10.82 8.82
C TYR A 158 22.12 11.67 9.09
N ALA A 159 21.40 11.40 10.18
CA ALA A 159 20.17 12.12 10.51
C ALA A 159 20.39 13.62 10.67
N ALA A 160 21.46 14.03 11.34
CA ALA A 160 21.78 15.46 11.59
C ALA A 160 22.14 16.24 10.32
N SER A 161 22.46 15.55 9.22
CA SER A 161 22.89 16.19 7.98
C SER A 161 21.71 16.70 7.14
N SER A 162 21.95 17.77 6.38
CA SER A 162 21.02 18.28 5.36
C SER A 162 21.24 17.68 3.99
N PHE A 163 22.32 16.92 3.78
CA PHE A 163 22.62 16.32 2.48
C PHE A 163 21.64 15.20 2.12
N PRO A 164 21.47 14.91 0.81
CA PRO A 164 20.67 13.80 0.34
C PRO A 164 21.15 12.45 0.89
N ALA A 165 20.23 11.49 1.00
CA ALA A 165 20.53 10.13 1.37
C ALA A 165 19.83 9.17 0.39
N LEU A 166 20.57 8.14 -0.06
CA LEU A 166 20.07 7.07 -0.90
C LEU A 166 19.94 5.80 -0.06
N ILE A 167 18.75 5.21 -0.05
CA ILE A 167 18.43 3.98 0.65
C ILE A 167 18.24 2.88 -0.38
N GLN A 168 19.11 1.88 -0.35
CA GLN A 168 19.03 0.71 -1.22
C GLN A 168 18.57 -0.51 -0.45
N GLY A 169 17.87 -1.43 -1.13
CA GLY A 169 17.41 -2.67 -0.55
C GLY A 169 16.20 -3.24 -1.28
N GLU A 170 15.96 -4.51 -1.09
CA GLU A 170 14.88 -5.24 -1.73
C GLU A 170 13.49 -4.66 -1.43
N SER A 171 12.51 -4.99 -2.28
CA SER A 171 11.12 -4.61 -2.02
C SER A 171 10.64 -5.22 -0.70
N GLY A 172 9.95 -4.41 0.12
CA GLY A 172 9.43 -4.86 1.41
C GLY A 172 10.46 -4.98 2.54
N SER A 173 11.73 -4.62 2.34
CA SER A 173 12.79 -4.67 3.36
C SER A 173 12.65 -3.62 4.47
N GLY A 174 11.87 -2.55 4.23
CA GLY A 174 11.66 -1.50 5.22
C GLY A 174 12.35 -0.16 4.91
N LYS A 175 12.70 0.12 3.66
CA LYS A 175 13.33 1.39 3.22
C LYS A 175 12.59 2.64 3.71
N GLU A 176 11.27 2.62 3.66
CA GLU A 176 10.44 3.73 4.16
C GLU A 176 10.64 3.99 5.66
N ARG A 177 10.85 2.93 6.46
CA ARG A 177 11.17 3.05 7.90
C ARG A 177 12.51 3.72 8.14
N VAL A 178 13.49 3.38 7.32
CA VAL A 178 14.82 4.01 7.38
C VAL A 178 14.71 5.50 7.04
N ALA A 179 13.96 5.86 5.98
CA ALA A 179 13.73 7.25 5.59
C ALA A 179 13.01 8.04 6.70
N PHE A 180 11.98 7.45 7.30
CA PHE A 180 11.27 8.05 8.42
C PHE A 180 12.16 8.24 9.66
N SER A 181 13.02 7.25 9.98
CA SER A 181 13.99 7.37 11.07
C SER A 181 15.00 8.49 10.84
N LEU A 182 15.53 8.61 9.61
CA LEU A 182 16.41 9.72 9.23
C LEU A 182 15.77 11.10 9.44
N HIS A 183 14.49 11.25 9.10
CA HIS A 183 13.75 12.49 9.32
C HIS A 183 13.53 12.75 10.81
N HIS A 184 13.04 11.76 11.54
CA HIS A 184 12.64 11.92 12.93
C HIS A 184 13.81 12.18 13.88
N LEU A 185 14.98 11.61 13.61
CA LEU A 185 16.20 11.85 14.36
C LEU A 185 16.94 13.12 13.90
N SER A 186 16.42 13.82 12.89
CA SER A 186 17.02 15.05 12.36
C SER A 186 16.56 16.31 13.10
N PRO A 187 17.26 17.43 12.92
CA PRO A 187 16.78 18.75 13.37
C PRO A 187 15.42 19.15 12.78
N ARG A 188 15.01 18.51 11.68
CA ARG A 188 13.76 18.74 10.94
C ARG A 188 12.59 17.86 11.40
N ALA A 189 12.71 17.15 12.51
CA ALA A 189 11.72 16.19 13.00
C ALA A 189 10.31 16.77 13.25
N ARG A 190 10.22 18.11 13.39
CA ARG A 190 8.94 18.80 13.57
C ARG A 190 8.34 19.33 12.26
N GLU A 191 9.13 19.35 11.21
CA GLU A 191 8.74 19.78 9.88
C GLU A 191 8.03 18.64 9.11
N PRO A 192 7.37 18.92 7.98
CA PRO A 192 6.68 17.89 7.23
C PRO A 192 7.61 16.76 6.73
N PHE A 193 7.16 15.52 6.85
CA PHE A 193 7.72 14.36 6.14
C PHE A 193 6.73 13.95 5.05
N LEU A 194 7.08 14.18 3.79
CA LEU A 194 6.25 13.82 2.65
C LEU A 194 6.87 12.65 1.90
N ALA A 195 6.10 11.59 1.72
CA ALA A 195 6.52 10.40 0.98
C ALA A 195 5.80 10.32 -0.37
N LEU A 196 6.56 10.11 -1.44
CA LEU A 196 6.06 9.91 -2.79
C LEU A 196 6.63 8.63 -3.37
N ASN A 197 5.78 7.70 -3.77
CA ASN A 197 6.19 6.53 -4.52
C ASN A 197 6.14 6.86 -6.02
N CYS A 198 7.31 6.90 -6.67
CA CYS A 198 7.44 7.27 -8.09
C CYS A 198 6.84 6.23 -9.02
N ALA A 199 6.80 4.95 -8.63
CA ALA A 199 6.19 3.89 -9.41
C ALA A 199 4.65 3.89 -9.38
N ALA A 200 4.04 4.50 -8.36
CA ALA A 200 2.58 4.50 -8.18
C ALA A 200 1.86 5.56 -9.01
N ILE A 201 2.59 6.46 -9.68
CA ILE A 201 2.04 7.61 -10.40
C ILE A 201 2.31 7.41 -11.90
N SER A 202 1.29 7.70 -12.73
CA SER A 202 1.50 7.65 -14.18
C SER A 202 2.59 8.65 -14.62
N PRO A 203 3.44 8.31 -15.61
CA PRO A 203 4.55 9.16 -16.05
C PRO A 203 4.14 10.61 -16.38
N THR A 204 2.93 10.80 -16.89
CA THR A 204 2.39 12.13 -17.24
C THR A 204 2.00 12.98 -16.02
N LEU A 205 1.76 12.35 -14.86
CA LEU A 205 1.33 13.03 -13.64
C LEU A 205 2.47 13.19 -12.61
N VAL A 206 3.61 12.53 -12.80
CA VAL A 206 4.73 12.63 -11.85
C VAL A 206 5.26 14.05 -11.79
N GLU A 207 5.46 14.71 -12.93
CA GLU A 207 5.98 16.08 -12.98
C GLU A 207 5.08 17.10 -12.29
N PRO A 208 3.77 17.22 -12.63
CA PRO A 208 2.88 18.13 -11.91
C PRO A 208 2.68 17.77 -10.44
N THR A 209 2.88 16.53 -10.06
CA THR A 209 2.82 16.11 -8.65
C THR A 209 4.05 16.58 -7.87
N LEU A 210 5.25 16.39 -8.43
CA LEU A 210 6.51 16.80 -7.78
C LEU A 210 6.65 18.32 -7.71
N PHE A 211 6.46 19.02 -8.84
CA PHE A 211 6.79 20.43 -9.00
C PHE A 211 5.59 21.37 -8.90
N GLY A 212 4.36 20.83 -8.96
CA GLY A 212 3.15 21.63 -9.08
C GLY A 212 2.90 22.13 -10.49
N TYR A 213 1.81 22.86 -10.69
CA TYR A 213 1.44 23.41 -11.99
C TYR A 213 0.72 24.75 -11.88
N ALA A 214 0.88 25.60 -12.88
CA ALA A 214 0.16 26.85 -13.04
C ALA A 214 -1.24 26.61 -13.61
N LYS A 215 -2.15 27.57 -13.45
CA LYS A 215 -3.44 27.56 -14.11
C LYS A 215 -3.25 27.54 -15.65
N GLY A 216 -3.91 26.59 -16.33
CA GLY A 216 -3.82 26.45 -17.79
C GLY A 216 -2.60 25.68 -18.29
N ALA A 217 -1.79 25.09 -17.42
CA ALA A 217 -0.57 24.33 -17.79
C ALA A 217 -0.87 23.11 -18.70
N PHE A 218 -2.04 22.52 -18.57
CA PHE A 218 -2.53 21.42 -19.40
C PHE A 218 -4.06 21.37 -19.39
N THR A 219 -4.66 20.55 -20.26
CA THR A 219 -6.11 20.35 -20.35
C THR A 219 -6.63 19.79 -19.00
N GLY A 220 -7.42 20.59 -18.25
CA GLY A 220 -7.91 20.26 -16.91
C GLY A 220 -7.26 21.03 -15.77
N ALA A 221 -6.18 21.80 -15.99
CA ALA A 221 -5.54 22.66 -15.01
C ALA A 221 -6.34 23.96 -14.77
N GLN A 222 -7.53 23.85 -14.17
CA GLN A 222 -8.41 25.00 -13.93
C GLN A 222 -7.87 25.97 -12.87
N GLN A 223 -7.08 25.49 -11.92
CA GLN A 223 -6.44 26.26 -10.86
C GLN A 223 -4.97 25.85 -10.74
N ALA A 224 -4.13 26.75 -10.25
CA ALA A 224 -2.76 26.41 -9.90
C ALA A 224 -2.74 25.48 -8.68
N LYS A 225 -1.78 24.55 -8.64
CA LYS A 225 -1.59 23.61 -7.53
C LYS A 225 -0.11 23.53 -7.15
N SER A 226 0.19 23.56 -5.84
CA SER A 226 1.53 23.29 -5.31
C SER A 226 1.93 21.83 -5.57
N GLY A 227 3.24 21.60 -5.65
CA GLY A 227 3.82 20.27 -5.72
C GLY A 227 4.50 19.87 -4.42
N TYR A 228 4.94 18.63 -4.35
CA TYR A 228 5.60 18.06 -3.17
C TYR A 228 6.84 18.87 -2.72
N PHE A 229 7.61 19.45 -3.64
CA PHE A 229 8.76 20.30 -3.30
C PHE A 229 8.37 21.58 -2.56
N GLU A 230 7.22 22.15 -2.88
CA GLU A 230 6.68 23.31 -2.20
C GLU A 230 6.06 22.94 -0.86
N ASP A 231 5.26 21.86 -0.84
CA ASP A 231 4.52 21.40 0.33
C ASP A 231 5.46 20.84 1.42
N ALA A 232 6.63 20.31 1.04
CA ALA A 232 7.64 19.83 1.98
C ALA A 232 8.32 20.96 2.77
N GLY A 233 8.36 22.19 2.24
CA GLY A 233 8.95 23.35 2.91
C GLY A 233 10.38 23.10 3.38
N ASP A 234 10.64 23.28 4.68
CA ASP A 234 11.92 22.99 5.33
C ASP A 234 12.03 21.53 5.84
N GLY A 235 11.04 20.69 5.52
CA GLY A 235 10.94 19.31 5.94
C GLY A 235 11.78 18.32 5.14
N THR A 236 11.25 17.11 4.96
CA THR A 236 11.90 16.04 4.20
C THR A 236 10.96 15.50 3.13
N LEU A 237 11.45 15.41 1.90
CA LEU A 237 10.76 14.73 0.81
C LEU A 237 11.41 13.36 0.58
N PHE A 238 10.66 12.31 0.83
CA PHE A 238 11.06 10.94 0.56
C PHE A 238 10.53 10.49 -0.79
N LEU A 239 11.44 10.11 -1.69
CA LEU A 239 11.16 9.62 -3.04
C LEU A 239 11.41 8.12 -3.09
N ASP A 240 10.36 7.32 -2.97
CA ASP A 240 10.45 5.86 -3.07
C ASP A 240 10.45 5.40 -4.54
N GLU A 241 11.18 4.33 -4.84
CA GLU A 241 11.37 3.77 -6.17
C GLU A 241 11.85 4.83 -7.18
N ILE A 242 12.89 5.60 -6.79
CA ILE A 242 13.44 6.72 -7.59
C ILE A 242 13.92 6.28 -8.98
N GLY A 243 14.32 5.01 -9.14
CA GLY A 243 14.72 4.42 -10.42
C GLY A 243 13.62 4.37 -11.48
N GLU A 244 12.35 4.55 -11.07
CA GLU A 244 11.20 4.58 -12.00
C GLU A 244 10.93 5.98 -12.58
N LEU A 245 11.69 7.01 -12.17
CA LEU A 245 11.53 8.35 -12.72
C LEU A 245 11.95 8.41 -14.18
N PRO A 246 11.13 9.01 -15.07
CA PRO A 246 11.53 9.29 -16.45
C PRO A 246 12.81 10.14 -16.53
N MET A 247 13.65 9.88 -17.53
CA MET A 247 14.95 10.57 -17.71
C MET A 247 14.85 12.10 -17.74
N GLU A 248 13.76 12.63 -18.29
CA GLU A 248 13.51 14.08 -18.32
C GLU A 248 13.31 14.67 -16.92
N LEU A 249 12.64 13.92 -16.03
CA LEU A 249 12.39 14.34 -14.65
C LEU A 249 13.63 14.15 -13.79
N GLN A 250 14.49 13.17 -14.10
CA GLN A 250 15.78 13.02 -13.44
C GLN A 250 16.66 14.28 -13.64
N ALA A 251 16.64 14.87 -14.83
CA ALA A 251 17.37 16.13 -15.11
C ALA A 251 16.82 17.31 -14.29
N LYS A 252 15.49 17.40 -14.11
CA LYS A 252 14.87 18.44 -13.28
C LYS A 252 15.18 18.23 -11.80
N LEU A 253 15.13 16.98 -11.32
CA LEU A 253 15.49 16.64 -9.95
C LEU A 253 16.96 16.99 -9.65
N LEU A 254 17.86 16.76 -10.59
CA LEU A 254 19.27 17.13 -10.44
C LEU A 254 19.43 18.63 -10.16
N ARG A 255 18.72 19.50 -10.88
CA ARG A 255 18.76 20.96 -10.62
C ARG A 255 18.28 21.31 -9.22
N VAL A 256 17.24 20.63 -8.73
CA VAL A 256 16.78 20.82 -7.33
C VAL A 256 17.85 20.41 -6.32
N LEU A 257 18.55 19.30 -6.57
CA LEU A 257 19.60 18.80 -5.68
C LEU A 257 20.88 19.67 -5.70
N GLU A 258 21.16 20.36 -6.80
CA GLU A 258 22.32 21.24 -6.95
C GLU A 258 22.07 22.62 -6.37
N ASN A 259 20.99 23.27 -6.77
CA ASN A 259 20.74 24.68 -6.50
C ASN A 259 19.47 24.92 -5.66
N GLY A 260 18.68 23.88 -5.40
CA GLY A 260 17.35 24.00 -4.80
C GLY A 260 16.27 24.50 -5.77
N GLU A 261 16.62 24.80 -7.02
CA GLU A 261 15.74 25.49 -7.96
C GLU A 261 14.81 24.56 -8.72
N TYR A 262 13.55 24.97 -8.87
CA TYR A 262 12.56 24.31 -9.70
C TYR A 262 11.52 25.29 -10.23
N GLN A 263 10.69 24.84 -11.18
CA GLN A 263 9.58 25.59 -11.74
C GLN A 263 8.33 24.71 -11.76
N ARG A 264 7.17 25.32 -11.53
CA ARG A 264 5.89 24.63 -11.77
C ARG A 264 5.69 24.41 -13.28
N VAL A 265 4.97 23.35 -13.61
CA VAL A 265 4.58 23.09 -14.99
C VAL A 265 3.77 24.27 -15.55
N GLY A 266 4.16 24.79 -16.70
CA GLY A 266 3.53 25.96 -17.32
C GLY A 266 3.88 27.32 -16.68
N GLU A 267 4.89 27.40 -15.80
CA GLU A 267 5.38 28.63 -15.17
C GLU A 267 6.85 28.84 -15.52
N THR A 268 7.24 30.11 -15.71
CA THR A 268 8.65 30.49 -15.94
C THR A 268 9.33 30.98 -14.67
N GLN A 269 8.56 31.21 -13.61
CA GLN A 269 9.08 31.68 -12.33
C GLN A 269 9.88 30.58 -11.64
N THR A 270 11.13 30.87 -11.31
CA THR A 270 11.97 29.98 -10.50
C THR A 270 11.58 30.06 -9.03
N ARG A 271 11.45 28.90 -8.41
CA ARG A 271 11.16 28.68 -6.99
C ARG A 271 12.33 27.96 -6.35
N VAL A 272 12.48 28.07 -5.04
CA VAL A 272 13.55 27.42 -4.29
C VAL A 272 12.95 26.46 -3.26
N SER A 273 13.35 25.22 -3.31
CA SER A 273 13.05 24.20 -2.29
C SER A 273 14.17 24.14 -1.25
N ARG A 274 13.78 23.99 0.02
CA ARG A 274 14.70 23.77 1.15
C ARG A 274 14.53 22.38 1.76
N ALA A 275 13.68 21.56 1.15
CA ALA A 275 13.44 20.21 1.61
C ALA A 275 14.70 19.34 1.52
N ARG A 276 14.95 18.55 2.56
CA ARG A 276 15.93 17.47 2.50
C ARG A 276 15.38 16.34 1.64
N ILE A 277 16.17 15.86 0.68
CA ILE A 277 15.79 14.75 -0.19
C ILE A 277 16.34 13.44 0.38
N VAL A 278 15.46 12.46 0.57
CA VAL A 278 15.80 11.07 0.84
C VAL A 278 15.22 10.24 -0.28
N ALA A 279 16.04 9.49 -0.98
CA ALA A 279 15.60 8.64 -2.10
C ALA A 279 15.73 7.16 -1.73
N ALA A 280 14.87 6.30 -2.28
CA ALA A 280 14.99 4.86 -2.13
C ALA A 280 14.84 4.15 -3.47
N SER A 281 15.52 3.00 -3.61
CA SER A 281 15.42 2.13 -4.78
C SER A 281 15.57 0.66 -4.38
N ASN A 282 14.86 -0.21 -5.09
CA ASN A 282 15.06 -1.66 -5.05
C ASN A 282 15.97 -2.15 -6.19
N ARG A 283 16.37 -1.24 -7.11
CA ARG A 283 17.31 -1.50 -8.19
C ARG A 283 18.69 -0.96 -7.81
N ASP A 284 19.74 -1.58 -8.32
CA ASP A 284 21.07 -1.01 -8.27
C ASP A 284 21.16 0.19 -9.23
N LEU A 285 21.07 1.41 -8.68
CA LEU A 285 21.10 2.64 -9.48
C LEU A 285 22.44 2.88 -10.15
N ARG A 286 23.53 2.29 -9.66
CA ARG A 286 24.85 2.34 -10.32
C ARG A 286 24.83 1.53 -11.61
N GLU A 287 24.23 0.32 -11.56
CA GLU A 287 24.05 -0.51 -12.73
C GLU A 287 23.06 0.12 -13.72
N GLU A 288 21.93 0.67 -13.24
CA GLU A 288 20.98 1.41 -14.06
C GLU A 288 21.63 2.62 -14.77
N ALA A 289 22.54 3.31 -14.10
CA ALA A 289 23.30 4.41 -14.69
C ALA A 289 24.31 3.92 -15.76
N ALA A 290 24.99 2.82 -15.52
CA ALA A 290 25.90 2.21 -16.49
C ALA A 290 25.15 1.75 -17.77
N GLN A 291 23.88 1.35 -17.63
CA GLN A 291 23.01 0.95 -18.74
C GLN A 291 22.23 2.11 -19.37
N GLY A 292 22.43 3.34 -18.93
CA GLY A 292 21.80 4.54 -19.47
C GLY A 292 20.31 4.70 -19.11
N ARG A 293 19.77 3.93 -18.16
CA ARG A 293 18.39 4.05 -17.67
C ARG A 293 18.25 5.00 -16.49
N PHE A 294 19.36 5.36 -15.86
CA PHE A 294 19.45 6.38 -14.83
C PHE A 294 20.62 7.33 -15.14
N ARG A 295 20.53 8.60 -14.75
CA ARG A 295 21.62 9.56 -14.99
C ARG A 295 22.72 9.36 -13.96
N SER A 296 23.96 9.26 -14.39
CA SER A 296 25.11 9.11 -13.52
C SER A 296 25.34 10.34 -12.62
N ASP A 297 25.11 11.55 -13.14
CA ASP A 297 25.24 12.78 -12.38
C ASP A 297 24.20 12.86 -11.24
N LEU A 298 22.97 12.45 -11.49
CA LEU A 298 21.92 12.35 -10.46
C LEU A 298 22.27 11.29 -9.41
N TYR A 299 22.77 10.11 -9.83
CA TYR A 299 23.21 9.08 -8.90
C TYR A 299 24.26 9.61 -7.92
N HIS A 300 25.33 10.25 -8.41
CA HIS A 300 26.37 10.82 -7.55
C HIS A 300 25.86 11.94 -6.63
N ARG A 301 24.82 12.65 -7.02
CA ARG A 301 24.23 13.69 -6.18
C ARG A 301 23.31 13.13 -5.10
N LEU A 302 22.63 12.02 -5.35
CA LEU A 302 21.77 11.32 -4.39
C LEU A 302 22.57 10.47 -3.40
N SER A 303 23.68 9.84 -3.85
CA SER A 303 24.48 8.87 -3.11
C SER A 303 25.55 9.51 -2.20
N VAL A 304 25.30 10.75 -1.71
CA VAL A 304 26.20 11.37 -0.73
C VAL A 304 26.24 10.56 0.56
N PHE A 305 25.09 10.07 1.00
CA PHE A 305 24.98 9.08 2.06
C PHE A 305 24.24 7.85 1.50
N GLU A 306 24.88 6.70 1.57
CA GLU A 306 24.28 5.44 1.17
C GLU A 306 23.94 4.60 2.40
N LEU A 307 22.73 4.03 2.40
CA LEU A 307 22.23 3.13 3.43
C LEU A 307 21.67 1.89 2.76
N ASP A 308 22.29 0.75 3.05
CA ASP A 308 21.83 -0.54 2.57
C ASP A 308 20.93 -1.21 3.61
N VAL A 309 19.70 -1.49 3.21
CA VAL A 309 18.73 -2.19 4.05
C VAL A 309 18.83 -3.69 3.76
N PRO A 310 19.35 -4.49 4.70
CA PRO A 310 19.56 -5.91 4.47
C PRO A 310 18.22 -6.63 4.27
N PRO A 311 18.16 -7.64 3.40
CA PRO A 311 16.98 -8.48 3.24
C PRO A 311 16.75 -9.32 4.50
N LEU A 312 15.50 -9.69 4.76
CA LEU A 312 15.11 -10.37 5.99
C LEU A 312 15.82 -11.71 6.21
N ARG A 313 16.19 -12.42 5.13
CA ARG A 313 16.95 -13.69 5.21
C ARG A 313 18.35 -13.53 5.83
N GLU A 314 18.93 -12.33 5.80
CA GLU A 314 20.26 -12.03 6.35
C GLU A 314 20.20 -11.56 7.82
N LEU A 315 19.02 -11.37 8.38
CA LEU A 315 18.81 -10.81 9.72
C LEU A 315 18.75 -11.88 10.84
N GLY A 316 18.89 -13.16 10.50
CA GLY A 316 18.93 -14.25 11.49
C GLY A 316 17.70 -14.28 12.39
N ASP A 317 17.92 -14.21 13.72
CA ASP A 317 16.87 -14.28 14.73
C ASP A 317 15.93 -13.07 14.77
N ASP A 318 16.24 -12.00 14.04
CA ASP A 318 15.35 -10.83 13.97
C ASP A 318 13.99 -11.19 13.33
N LYS A 319 13.92 -12.28 12.54
CA LYS A 319 12.64 -12.83 12.05
C LYS A 319 11.69 -13.20 13.20
N LEU A 320 12.22 -13.65 14.32
CA LEU A 320 11.44 -14.00 15.52
C LEU A 320 11.02 -12.75 16.30
N HIS A 321 11.91 -11.76 16.42
CA HIS A 321 11.59 -10.48 17.02
C HIS A 321 10.46 -9.76 16.25
N LEU A 322 10.51 -9.82 14.93
CA LEU A 322 9.45 -9.26 14.05
C LEU A 322 8.14 -10.05 14.19
N LEU A 323 8.20 -11.37 14.28
CA LEU A 323 7.02 -12.21 14.53
C LEU A 323 6.36 -11.80 15.85
N ASP A 324 7.12 -11.73 16.94
CA ASP A 324 6.62 -11.38 18.27
C ASP A 324 5.99 -10.01 18.31
N TYR A 325 6.63 -9.04 17.69
CA TYR A 325 6.12 -7.69 17.59
C TYR A 325 4.81 -7.64 16.81
N TYR A 326 4.78 -8.17 15.58
CA TYR A 326 3.60 -8.05 14.75
C TYR A 326 2.42 -8.89 15.24
N ARG A 327 2.64 -10.08 15.84
CA ARG A 327 1.55 -10.88 16.40
C ARG A 327 0.90 -10.19 17.60
N ALA A 328 1.69 -9.53 18.46
CA ALA A 328 1.17 -8.74 19.58
C ALA A 328 0.39 -7.51 19.07
N LEU A 329 0.95 -6.78 18.09
CA LEU A 329 0.34 -5.61 17.47
C LEU A 329 -1.01 -5.95 16.84
N TYR A 330 -1.06 -6.97 15.98
CA TYR A 330 -2.30 -7.31 15.28
C TYR A 330 -3.34 -7.98 16.16
N ALA A 331 -2.93 -8.74 17.17
CA ALA A 331 -3.85 -9.25 18.18
C ALA A 331 -4.53 -8.11 18.95
N THR A 332 -3.77 -7.08 19.35
CA THR A 332 -4.31 -5.87 20.00
C THR A 332 -5.28 -5.12 19.06
N LYS A 333 -4.91 -4.93 17.80
CA LYS A 333 -5.78 -4.27 16.79
C LYS A 333 -7.07 -5.06 16.53
N ALA A 334 -6.99 -6.40 16.55
CA ALA A 334 -8.16 -7.27 16.36
C ALA A 334 -8.98 -7.48 17.66
N GLY A 335 -8.54 -6.97 18.81
CA GLY A 335 -9.19 -7.23 20.09
C GLY A 335 -9.16 -8.71 20.50
N SER A 336 -8.16 -9.46 20.03
CA SER A 336 -8.04 -10.91 20.21
C SER A 336 -6.77 -11.28 20.98
N LYS A 337 -6.65 -12.55 21.39
CA LYS A 337 -5.40 -13.06 21.94
C LYS A 337 -4.42 -13.39 20.82
N PRO A 338 -3.12 -13.14 20.99
CA PRO A 338 -2.12 -13.52 20.00
C PRO A 338 -2.08 -15.04 19.81
N PHE A 339 -1.86 -15.49 18.57
CA PHE A 339 -1.60 -16.91 18.29
C PHE A 339 -0.20 -17.30 18.78
N ALA A 340 0.05 -18.59 18.95
CA ALA A 340 1.38 -19.16 19.20
C ALA A 340 1.77 -20.06 18.02
N LEU A 341 3.07 -20.29 17.82
CA LEU A 341 3.57 -21.33 16.93
C LEU A 341 4.05 -22.52 17.79
N ASP A 342 3.80 -23.76 17.35
CA ASP A 342 4.45 -24.91 17.94
C ASP A 342 5.94 -24.96 17.60
N ALA A 343 6.70 -25.86 18.19
CA ALA A 343 8.15 -25.94 18.00
C ALA A 343 8.55 -26.21 16.54
N GLU A 344 7.77 -27.02 15.83
CA GLU A 344 8.03 -27.35 14.43
C GLU A 344 7.69 -26.16 13.53
N ALA A 345 6.55 -25.49 13.73
CA ALA A 345 6.19 -24.27 13.02
C ALA A 345 7.22 -23.16 13.25
N LEU A 346 7.73 -23.01 14.49
CA LEU A 346 8.76 -22.03 14.80
C LEU A 346 10.07 -22.32 14.04
N ALA A 347 10.48 -23.58 13.94
CA ALA A 347 11.64 -24.00 13.16
C ALA A 347 11.45 -23.70 11.67
N ARG A 348 10.24 -23.95 11.13
CA ARG A 348 9.88 -23.60 9.72
C ARG A 348 9.92 -22.09 9.48
N TRP A 349 9.37 -21.31 10.41
CA TRP A 349 9.43 -19.85 10.34
C TRP A 349 10.85 -19.31 10.30
N ALA A 350 11.73 -19.81 11.16
CA ALA A 350 13.13 -19.41 11.19
C ALA A 350 13.89 -19.78 9.89
N ALA A 351 13.58 -20.94 9.31
CA ALA A 351 14.18 -21.43 8.09
C ALA A 351 13.66 -20.73 6.81
N TYR A 352 12.48 -20.11 6.86
CA TYR A 352 11.89 -19.48 5.67
C TYR A 352 12.64 -18.19 5.29
N GLU A 353 12.86 -17.98 4.00
CA GLU A 353 13.69 -16.88 3.47
C GLU A 353 12.94 -15.54 3.35
N PHE A 354 11.62 -15.56 3.35
CA PHE A 354 10.78 -14.37 3.16
C PHE A 354 11.14 -13.56 1.92
N PRO A 355 10.91 -14.04 0.70
CA PRO A 355 11.26 -13.33 -0.53
C PRO A 355 10.58 -11.95 -0.65
N GLY A 356 9.42 -11.74 -0.04
CA GLY A 356 8.77 -10.45 0.10
C GLY A 356 9.16 -9.68 1.36
N ASN A 357 10.22 -10.11 2.05
CA ASN A 357 10.79 -9.46 3.23
C ASN A 357 9.76 -9.18 4.35
N VAL A 358 9.89 -8.06 5.03
CA VAL A 358 9.00 -7.67 6.15
C VAL A 358 7.55 -7.47 5.69
N ARG A 359 7.33 -7.08 4.43
CA ARG A 359 5.97 -6.95 3.87
C ARG A 359 5.26 -8.29 3.81
N GLU A 360 5.93 -9.32 3.36
CA GLU A 360 5.40 -10.70 3.33
C GLU A 360 5.18 -11.22 4.75
N LEU A 361 6.18 -11.10 5.62
CA LEU A 361 6.08 -11.50 7.03
C LEU A 361 4.83 -10.88 7.69
N LYS A 362 4.63 -9.57 7.54
CA LYS A 362 3.43 -8.88 8.06
C LYS A 362 2.14 -9.50 7.54
N ASN A 363 2.05 -9.75 6.23
CA ASN A 363 0.85 -10.31 5.61
C ASN A 363 0.55 -11.72 6.15
N ILE A 364 1.57 -12.55 6.33
CA ILE A 364 1.42 -13.88 6.94
C ILE A 364 0.91 -13.75 8.37
N VAL A 365 1.51 -12.87 9.20
CA VAL A 365 1.08 -12.65 10.58
C VAL A 365 -0.36 -12.15 10.67
N ILE A 366 -0.78 -11.25 9.75
CA ILE A 366 -2.18 -10.78 9.68
C ILE A 366 -3.13 -11.95 9.41
N ARG A 367 -2.81 -12.81 8.43
CA ARG A 367 -3.64 -13.97 8.08
C ARG A 367 -3.71 -14.97 9.23
N LEU A 368 -2.57 -15.27 9.87
CA LEU A 368 -2.53 -16.15 11.04
C LEU A 368 -3.33 -15.57 12.21
N THR A 369 -3.25 -14.27 12.48
CA THR A 369 -4.03 -13.61 13.53
C THR A 369 -5.53 -13.73 13.25
N ALA A 370 -5.96 -13.57 12.00
CA ALA A 370 -7.36 -13.68 11.62
C ALA A 370 -7.91 -15.12 11.75
N LYS A 371 -7.09 -16.13 11.40
CA LYS A 371 -7.51 -17.54 11.36
C LYS A 371 -7.33 -18.28 12.70
N HIS A 372 -6.31 -17.94 13.48
CA HIS A 372 -5.85 -18.73 14.63
C HIS A 372 -5.74 -17.90 15.92
N ALA A 373 -6.56 -16.86 16.09
CA ALA A 373 -6.56 -16.00 17.28
C ALA A 373 -6.63 -16.84 18.59
N GLY A 374 -5.61 -16.70 19.45
CA GLY A 374 -5.54 -17.40 20.74
C GLY A 374 -5.25 -18.90 20.67
N HIS A 375 -4.97 -19.45 19.48
CA HIS A 375 -4.65 -20.87 19.30
C HIS A 375 -3.18 -21.08 18.92
N THR A 376 -2.74 -22.34 19.03
CA THR A 376 -1.40 -22.73 18.57
C THR A 376 -1.47 -23.22 17.14
N VAL A 377 -0.71 -22.59 16.26
CA VAL A 377 -0.57 -22.91 14.82
C VAL A 377 0.48 -24.00 14.67
N ARG A 378 0.13 -25.07 13.96
CA ARG A 378 1.00 -26.20 13.66
C ARG A 378 1.77 -25.97 12.37
N ALA A 379 2.85 -26.75 12.18
CA ALA A 379 3.69 -26.63 10.99
C ALA A 379 2.92 -26.70 9.66
N ALA A 380 1.96 -27.62 9.53
CA ALA A 380 1.16 -27.76 8.32
C ALA A 380 0.26 -26.53 8.03
N GLU A 381 -0.31 -25.91 9.10
CA GLU A 381 -1.12 -24.70 8.98
C GLU A 381 -0.25 -23.50 8.60
N LEU A 382 0.96 -23.43 9.15
CA LEU A 382 1.93 -22.41 8.77
C LEU A 382 2.40 -22.58 7.32
N GLU A 383 2.71 -23.81 6.88
CA GLU A 383 3.12 -24.07 5.49
C GLU A 383 2.08 -23.62 4.47
N ALA A 384 0.79 -23.79 4.78
CA ALA A 384 -0.29 -23.28 3.94
C ALA A 384 -0.27 -21.74 3.79
N GLU A 385 0.28 -21.02 4.78
CA GLU A 385 0.42 -19.54 4.74
C GLU A 385 1.76 -19.08 4.15
N LEU A 386 2.82 -19.89 4.29
CA LEU A 386 4.14 -19.65 3.70
C LEU A 386 4.19 -19.99 2.22
N ALA A 387 3.38 -20.94 1.77
CA ALA A 387 3.24 -21.21 0.33
C ALA A 387 2.87 -19.88 -0.36
N PRO A 388 3.55 -19.49 -1.45
CA PRO A 388 3.13 -18.33 -2.20
C PRO A 388 1.65 -18.49 -2.47
N ALA A 389 0.84 -17.50 -2.09
CA ALA A 389 -0.61 -17.51 -2.30
C ALA A 389 -0.82 -17.90 -3.76
N GLY A 390 -1.34 -19.13 -3.95
CA GLY A 390 -1.36 -19.77 -5.24
C GLY A 390 -1.89 -18.82 -6.28
N ASP A 391 -1.12 -18.57 -7.30
CA ASP A 391 -1.46 -18.03 -8.62
C ASP A 391 -2.74 -17.19 -8.77
N GLY A 392 -2.87 -16.14 -7.94
CA GLY A 392 -3.87 -15.09 -8.14
C GLY A 392 -3.28 -13.79 -8.69
N ALA A 393 -1.98 -13.60 -8.62
CA ALA A 393 -1.29 -12.55 -9.34
C ALA A 393 -0.60 -13.21 -10.54
N LYS A 394 -1.06 -12.90 -11.73
CA LYS A 394 -0.45 -13.25 -13.02
C LYS A 394 1.07 -13.00 -12.91
N SER A 395 1.83 -14.02 -12.49
CA SER A 395 3.28 -14.00 -12.68
C SER A 395 3.46 -13.90 -14.19
N ASP A 396 4.12 -12.85 -14.63
CA ASP A 396 4.46 -12.65 -16.03
C ASP A 396 5.03 -13.98 -16.57
N PRO A 397 4.36 -14.65 -17.51
CA PRO A 397 4.82 -15.94 -18.04
C PRO A 397 6.26 -15.85 -18.57
N VAL A 398 6.67 -14.65 -19.02
CA VAL A 398 8.00 -14.37 -19.53
C VAL A 398 9.02 -14.34 -18.37
N ALA A 399 8.68 -13.73 -17.23
CA ALA A 399 9.55 -13.70 -16.06
C ALA A 399 9.80 -15.12 -15.52
N ARG A 400 8.74 -15.95 -15.45
CA ARG A 400 8.84 -17.36 -15.04
C ARG A 400 9.70 -18.17 -16.00
N ALA A 401 9.47 -18.06 -17.30
CA ALA A 401 10.26 -18.74 -18.33
C ALA A 401 11.74 -18.30 -18.28
N ARG A 402 11.99 -17.01 -18.01
CA ARG A 402 13.36 -16.48 -17.89
C ARG A 402 14.12 -17.10 -16.72
N VAL A 403 13.48 -17.21 -15.55
CA VAL A 403 14.09 -17.87 -14.38
C VAL A 403 14.38 -19.34 -14.66
N GLU A 404 13.47 -20.05 -15.32
CA GLU A 404 13.60 -21.46 -15.65
C GLU A 404 14.73 -21.72 -16.67
N LEU A 405 14.87 -20.85 -17.67
CA LEU A 405 15.94 -20.91 -18.67
C LEU A 405 17.31 -20.56 -18.09
N LEU A 406 17.37 -19.62 -17.12
CA LEU A 406 18.63 -19.22 -16.47
C LEU A 406 19.09 -20.19 -15.38
N ALA A 407 18.25 -21.11 -14.92
CA ALA A 407 18.59 -22.09 -13.88
C ALA A 407 19.64 -23.16 -14.28
N GLY A 408 20.15 -23.11 -15.51
CA GLY A 408 21.24 -23.99 -15.99
C GLY A 408 20.90 -25.48 -16.08
N ARG A 409 19.61 -25.84 -15.96
CA ARG A 409 19.11 -27.21 -16.12
C ARG A 409 18.77 -27.48 -17.60
N PRO A 410 18.89 -28.71 -18.10
CA PRO A 410 18.45 -29.03 -19.45
C PRO A 410 16.94 -28.74 -19.57
N PHE A 411 16.58 -27.74 -20.39
CA PHE A 411 15.21 -27.31 -20.63
C PHE A 411 14.71 -27.88 -21.97
N SER A 412 13.51 -28.42 -21.97
CA SER A 412 12.81 -28.85 -23.19
C SER A 412 11.48 -28.13 -23.27
N LEU A 413 11.30 -27.27 -24.27
CA LEU A 413 10.07 -26.55 -24.51
C LEU A 413 8.89 -27.52 -24.74
N ASP A 414 9.11 -28.63 -25.47
CA ASP A 414 8.09 -29.64 -25.73
C ASP A 414 7.63 -30.33 -24.44
N ALA A 415 8.56 -30.61 -23.52
CA ALA A 415 8.22 -31.17 -22.21
C ALA A 415 7.41 -30.20 -21.35
N ALA A 416 7.77 -28.92 -21.36
CA ALA A 416 7.07 -27.87 -20.62
C ALA A 416 5.63 -27.69 -21.17
N LEU A 417 5.47 -27.62 -22.50
CA LEU A 417 4.16 -27.51 -23.14
C LEU A 417 3.27 -28.71 -22.87
N LYS A 418 3.84 -29.94 -22.94
CA LYS A 418 3.11 -31.17 -22.58
C LYS A 418 2.65 -31.16 -21.12
N GLY A 419 3.49 -30.67 -20.19
CA GLY A 419 3.13 -30.57 -18.77
C GLY A 419 1.95 -29.62 -18.55
N VAL A 420 1.93 -28.47 -19.21
CA VAL A 420 0.83 -27.51 -19.15
C VAL A 420 -0.45 -28.11 -19.78
N GLU A 421 -0.33 -28.72 -20.95
CA GLU A 421 -1.46 -29.38 -21.61
C GLU A 421 -2.08 -30.46 -20.70
N GLN A 422 -1.24 -31.28 -20.08
CA GLN A 422 -1.68 -32.35 -19.18
C GLN A 422 -2.45 -31.80 -17.97
N ALA A 423 -1.96 -30.72 -17.36
CA ALA A 423 -2.62 -30.07 -16.23
C ALA A 423 -4.03 -29.56 -16.59
N TYR A 424 -4.22 -28.97 -17.78
CA TYR A 424 -5.53 -28.54 -18.26
C TYR A 424 -6.46 -29.70 -18.58
N LEU A 425 -5.94 -30.81 -19.15
CA LEU A 425 -6.72 -32.01 -19.41
C LEU A 425 -7.21 -32.66 -18.11
N ASP A 426 -6.35 -32.77 -17.10
CA ASP A 426 -6.66 -33.33 -15.79
C ASP A 426 -7.70 -32.49 -15.06
N ALA A 427 -7.52 -31.18 -15.00
CA ALA A 427 -8.45 -30.25 -14.36
C ALA A 427 -9.84 -30.28 -15.03
N ALA A 428 -9.89 -30.33 -16.37
CA ALA A 428 -11.17 -30.40 -17.10
C ALA A 428 -11.91 -31.72 -16.86
N LEU A 429 -11.20 -32.83 -16.78
CA LEU A 429 -11.79 -34.13 -16.46
C LEU A 429 -12.27 -34.21 -15.01
N GLU A 430 -11.55 -33.63 -14.07
CA GLU A 430 -11.93 -33.55 -12.67
C GLU A 430 -13.21 -32.72 -12.50
N ILE A 431 -13.25 -31.50 -13.07
CA ILE A 431 -14.44 -30.63 -13.04
C ILE A 431 -15.63 -31.28 -13.70
N ALA A 432 -15.42 -31.99 -14.81
CA ALA A 432 -16.45 -32.73 -15.54
C ALA A 432 -16.78 -34.08 -14.91
N GLN A 433 -16.20 -34.45 -13.79
CA GLN A 433 -16.41 -35.75 -13.11
C GLN A 433 -16.23 -36.96 -14.05
N GLY A 434 -15.23 -36.88 -14.94
CA GLY A 434 -14.94 -37.93 -15.92
C GLY A 434 -15.78 -37.87 -17.21
N ASN A 435 -16.70 -36.92 -17.34
CA ASN A 435 -17.52 -36.79 -18.56
C ASN A 435 -16.72 -36.10 -19.68
N VAL A 436 -16.24 -36.89 -20.64
CA VAL A 436 -15.37 -36.40 -21.74
C VAL A 436 -16.07 -35.35 -22.62
N SER A 437 -17.39 -35.43 -22.80
CA SER A 437 -18.13 -34.44 -23.60
C SER A 437 -18.19 -33.08 -22.91
N GLN A 438 -18.37 -33.07 -21.59
CA GLN A 438 -18.33 -31.84 -20.80
C GLN A 438 -16.89 -31.29 -20.68
N ALA A 439 -15.90 -32.15 -20.49
CA ALA A 439 -14.49 -31.75 -20.45
C ALA A 439 -14.03 -31.11 -21.78
N ALA A 440 -14.44 -31.68 -22.92
CA ALA A 440 -14.16 -31.10 -24.24
C ALA A 440 -14.77 -29.71 -24.41
N LYS A 441 -16.02 -29.53 -23.93
CA LYS A 441 -16.69 -28.21 -23.93
C LYS A 441 -16.00 -27.18 -23.04
N LEU A 442 -15.52 -27.60 -21.86
CA LEU A 442 -14.76 -26.74 -20.95
C LEU A 442 -13.43 -26.28 -21.56
N LEU A 443 -12.75 -27.18 -22.28
CA LEU A 443 -11.49 -26.89 -22.96
C LEU A 443 -11.65 -26.20 -24.32
N GLY A 444 -12.87 -25.98 -24.81
CA GLY A 444 -13.12 -25.37 -26.13
C GLY A 444 -12.62 -26.19 -27.31
N VAL A 445 -12.51 -27.54 -27.15
CA VAL A 445 -12.05 -28.47 -28.21
C VAL A 445 -13.16 -29.45 -28.61
N SER A 446 -12.99 -30.07 -29.78
CA SER A 446 -13.91 -31.17 -30.18
C SER A 446 -13.66 -32.40 -29.31
N ARG A 447 -14.72 -33.26 -29.17
CA ARG A 447 -14.61 -34.50 -28.42
C ARG A 447 -13.55 -35.45 -29.04
N SER A 448 -13.43 -35.50 -30.35
CA SER A 448 -12.40 -36.27 -31.05
C SER A 448 -11.01 -35.77 -30.79
N THR A 449 -10.81 -34.46 -30.74
CA THR A 449 -9.52 -33.81 -30.40
C THR A 449 -9.10 -34.13 -28.97
N LEU A 450 -10.06 -34.10 -28.01
CA LEU A 450 -9.80 -34.47 -26.62
C LEU A 450 -9.37 -35.94 -26.48
N TYR A 451 -10.09 -36.84 -27.16
CA TYR A 451 -9.70 -38.26 -27.17
C TYR A 451 -8.29 -38.47 -27.70
N GLY A 452 -7.93 -37.90 -28.84
CA GLY A 452 -6.57 -37.99 -29.40
C GLY A 452 -5.49 -37.46 -28.46
N ARG A 453 -5.74 -36.38 -27.70
CA ARG A 453 -4.83 -35.85 -26.69
C ARG A 453 -4.69 -36.74 -25.46
N LEU A 454 -5.79 -37.34 -25.01
CA LEU A 454 -5.78 -38.34 -23.91
C LEU A 454 -5.03 -39.62 -24.29
N GLU A 455 -5.16 -40.09 -25.54
CA GLU A 455 -4.38 -41.21 -26.07
C GLU A 455 -2.89 -40.89 -26.14
N ALA A 456 -2.53 -39.72 -26.67
CA ALA A 456 -1.16 -39.26 -26.73
C ALA A 456 -0.53 -39.07 -25.33
N ALA A 457 -1.34 -38.81 -24.30
CA ALA A 457 -0.93 -38.73 -22.90
C ALA A 457 -0.91 -40.11 -22.19
N GLY A 458 -1.19 -41.25 -22.88
CA GLY A 458 -1.10 -42.59 -22.32
C GLY A 458 -2.30 -42.99 -21.41
N ARG A 459 -3.43 -42.27 -21.45
CA ARG A 459 -4.60 -42.48 -20.54
C ARG A 459 -5.85 -43.05 -21.22
N ALA A 460 -5.78 -43.56 -22.41
CA ALA A 460 -6.90 -44.12 -23.17
C ALA A 460 -7.53 -45.38 -22.57
N GLY A 461 -7.07 -45.89 -21.43
CA GLY A 461 -7.47 -47.20 -20.90
C GLY A 461 -8.07 -47.24 -19.50
N ALA A 462 -8.24 -46.11 -18.77
CA ALA A 462 -8.70 -46.16 -17.39
C ALA A 462 -10.05 -45.44 -17.19
N ARG A 463 -11.10 -46.24 -17.09
CA ARG A 463 -12.46 -45.91 -16.61
C ARG A 463 -13.36 -45.10 -17.56
N LEU A 464 -13.78 -45.73 -18.66
CA LEU A 464 -15.07 -45.46 -19.27
C LEU A 464 -16.11 -46.35 -18.60
N GLY A 465 -16.69 -45.88 -17.50
CA GLY A 465 -17.88 -46.49 -16.89
C GLY A 465 -19.06 -46.37 -17.86
N SER A 466 -19.53 -47.50 -18.28
CA SER A 466 -20.73 -47.72 -19.04
C SER A 466 -21.96 -47.13 -18.34
N SER A 467 -22.59 -46.14 -18.93
CA SER A 467 -24.00 -45.82 -18.73
C SER A 467 -24.51 -45.02 -19.94
N ASP A 468 -24.72 -45.71 -21.02
CA ASP A 468 -25.67 -45.29 -22.08
C ASP A 468 -26.11 -46.51 -22.90
N THR A 469 -27.00 -47.29 -22.33
CA THR A 469 -27.82 -48.23 -23.07
C THR A 469 -29.25 -48.17 -22.52
N GLY A 470 -30.17 -47.74 -23.37
CA GLY A 470 -31.63 -47.76 -23.21
C GLY A 470 -32.22 -46.37 -23.32
N GLU A 471 -32.89 -46.04 -24.39
CA GLU A 471 -34.16 -46.56 -24.89
C GLU A 471 -34.46 -45.91 -26.23
N ALA A 472 -34.53 -46.77 -27.23
CA ALA A 472 -35.30 -46.49 -28.42
C ALA A 472 -36.40 -47.54 -28.48
N ARG A 473 -37.65 -47.12 -28.19
CA ARG A 473 -38.90 -47.69 -28.72
C ARG A 473 -40.12 -47.20 -27.92
N GLY A 474 -41.03 -46.53 -28.66
CA GLY A 474 -42.37 -46.22 -28.21
C GLY A 474 -42.87 -44.94 -28.81
#